data_a264527d89c937f164723930eeef99c1
#
_entry.id   a264527d89c937f164723930eeef99c1
#
_cell.length_a   1.000
_cell.length_b   1.000
_cell.length_c   1.000
_cell.angle_alpha   90.00
_cell.angle_beta   90.00
_cell.angle_gamma   90.00
#
_symmetry.space_group_name_H-M   'P 1'
#
loop_
_entity.id
_entity.type
_entity.pdbx_description
1 polymer ?
#
loop_
_entity_poly.entity_id
_entity_poly.type
_entity_poly.pdbx_seq_one_letter_code
_entity_poly.pdbx_strand_id
1 'polypeptide(L)'
;MEPSSLSGLPAGVGEALEAEGVAELYPPQQAAVEAGVVDGESLVAAVPTASGKTLIAELAMLSSIERGGKALYIVPLRALASEKKAEFERWEEFGVTVGVSTGNYDSDGEWLASRDIIVATSEKVDSLIRNGAPWIDDLTCVVSDEVHLVDDSHRGPTLEVTLAKLRKVNPGLQTVALSATVGNADVIADWLDAELVESDWRPIELRTGVHFGNAIEFDDGSQREVPVERGEDQTARLVADALDTEEDGQGGSSLVFVNSRRNAESSARKLGEVTAPDSPATSATASASWPRRSAASPTRTPPRTSRTRSSRDRRSTTRASRASTAA
;
A
#
# COMPACT_ATOMS: atom_id res chain seq x y z
N MET A 1 -15.64 -8.23 20.59
CA MET A 1 -14.40 -8.51 21.37
C MET A 1 -13.69 -7.19 21.60
N GLU A 2 -13.41 -6.82 22.84
CA GLU A 2 -12.72 -5.59 23.22
C GLU A 2 -11.21 -5.73 22.94
N PRO A 3 -10.54 -4.72 22.35
CA PRO A 3 -9.10 -4.77 22.08
C PRO A 3 -8.24 -4.99 23.33
N SER A 4 -8.62 -4.38 24.47
CA SER A 4 -7.92 -4.56 25.75
C SER A 4 -7.97 -5.99 26.31
N SER A 5 -8.90 -6.81 25.82
CA SER A 5 -8.99 -8.23 26.19
C SER A 5 -8.01 -9.13 25.43
N LEU A 6 -7.35 -8.62 24.38
CA LEU A 6 -6.40 -9.39 23.58
C LEU A 6 -5.09 -9.62 24.38
N SER A 7 -4.67 -10.87 24.42
CA SER A 7 -3.36 -11.26 24.94
C SER A 7 -2.32 -11.33 23.81
N GLY A 8 -1.03 -11.24 24.15
CA GLY A 8 0.06 -11.41 23.19
C GLY A 8 0.38 -10.15 22.39
N LEU A 9 -0.13 -8.99 22.76
CA LEU A 9 0.23 -7.68 22.23
C LEU A 9 1.15 -6.93 23.21
N PRO A 10 1.97 -5.97 22.74
CA PRO A 10 2.70 -5.09 23.63
C PRO A 10 1.77 -4.36 24.60
N ALA A 11 2.26 -4.19 25.84
CA ALA A 11 1.44 -3.62 26.92
C ALA A 11 0.92 -2.22 26.55
N GLY A 12 -0.38 -1.98 26.73
CA GLY A 12 -1.04 -0.71 26.44
C GLY A 12 -1.59 -0.58 25.01
N VAL A 13 -1.28 -1.49 24.09
CA VAL A 13 -1.79 -1.44 22.70
C VAL A 13 -3.31 -1.59 22.65
N GLY A 14 -3.88 -2.50 23.44
CA GLY A 14 -5.34 -2.71 23.47
C GLY A 14 -6.06 -1.45 23.94
N GLU A 15 -5.59 -0.84 25.04
CA GLU A 15 -6.14 0.39 25.58
C GLU A 15 -5.98 1.59 24.62
N ALA A 16 -4.87 1.64 23.88
CA ALA A 16 -4.65 2.68 22.87
C ALA A 16 -5.65 2.56 21.71
N LEU A 17 -5.94 1.34 21.24
CA LEU A 17 -6.96 1.10 20.21
C LEU A 17 -8.34 1.54 20.68
N GLU A 18 -8.71 1.27 21.94
CA GLU A 18 -9.97 1.74 22.52
C GLU A 18 -10.03 3.26 22.62
N ALA A 19 -8.92 3.91 23.00
CA ALA A 19 -8.81 5.36 23.06
C ALA A 19 -8.91 6.03 21.68
N GLU A 20 -8.48 5.34 20.61
CA GLU A 20 -8.66 5.75 19.21
C GLU A 20 -10.08 5.52 18.67
N GLY A 21 -10.98 4.92 19.49
CA GLY A 21 -12.38 4.71 19.16
C GLY A 21 -12.72 3.30 18.68
N VAL A 22 -11.79 2.34 18.75
CA VAL A 22 -12.04 0.93 18.46
C VAL A 22 -12.62 0.28 19.73
N ALA A 23 -13.90 0.54 20.01
CA ALA A 23 -14.57 -0.03 21.19
C ALA A 23 -14.68 -1.55 21.13
N GLU A 24 -14.92 -2.08 19.93
CA GLU A 24 -14.97 -3.52 19.65
C GLU A 24 -14.35 -3.81 18.28
N LEU A 25 -13.71 -4.97 18.18
CA LEU A 25 -13.23 -5.47 16.89
C LEU A 25 -14.40 -5.71 15.93
N TYR A 26 -14.23 -5.32 14.68
CA TYR A 26 -15.18 -5.66 13.64
C TYR A 26 -15.26 -7.17 13.41
N PRO A 27 -16.39 -7.71 12.92
CA PRO A 27 -16.54 -9.16 12.72
C PRO A 27 -15.38 -9.83 11.97
N PRO A 28 -14.82 -9.27 10.87
CA PRO A 28 -13.67 -9.87 10.20
C PRO A 28 -12.39 -9.85 11.05
N GLN A 29 -12.20 -8.82 11.88
CA GLN A 29 -11.05 -8.72 12.77
C GLN A 29 -11.14 -9.75 13.90
N GLN A 30 -12.35 -9.90 14.47
CA GLN A 30 -12.61 -10.92 15.48
C GLN A 30 -12.37 -12.32 14.91
N ALA A 31 -12.88 -12.62 13.71
CA ALA A 31 -12.65 -13.90 13.04
C ALA A 31 -11.15 -14.17 12.80
N ALA A 32 -10.37 -13.13 12.47
CA ALA A 32 -8.93 -13.26 12.32
C ALA A 32 -8.22 -13.59 13.65
N VAL A 33 -8.67 -13.00 14.76
CA VAL A 33 -8.16 -13.33 16.10
C VAL A 33 -8.52 -14.77 16.47
N GLU A 34 -9.77 -15.19 16.24
CA GLU A 34 -10.24 -16.56 16.48
C GLU A 34 -9.50 -17.60 15.62
N ALA A 35 -9.04 -17.21 14.40
CA ALA A 35 -8.19 -18.02 13.53
C ALA A 35 -6.71 -18.03 13.95
N GLY A 36 -6.34 -17.41 15.09
CA GLY A 36 -5.00 -17.47 15.67
C GLY A 36 -4.00 -16.46 15.12
N VAL A 37 -4.46 -15.37 14.51
CA VAL A 37 -3.55 -14.35 13.93
C VAL A 37 -2.60 -13.75 14.97
N VAL A 38 -3.02 -13.64 16.23
CA VAL A 38 -2.20 -13.15 17.34
C VAL A 38 -1.30 -14.25 17.94
N ASP A 39 -1.61 -15.51 17.69
CA ASP A 39 -0.88 -16.67 18.18
C ASP A 39 0.24 -17.12 17.23
N GLY A 40 0.29 -16.52 16.02
CA GLY A 40 1.32 -16.79 15.02
C GLY A 40 0.84 -17.66 13.85
N GLU A 41 -0.46 -17.97 13.78
CA GLU A 41 -1.03 -18.70 12.64
C GLU A 41 -1.04 -17.84 11.37
N SER A 42 -0.77 -18.47 10.24
CA SER A 42 -0.85 -17.81 8.92
C SER A 42 -2.31 -17.62 8.51
N LEU A 43 -2.61 -16.49 7.87
CA LEU A 43 -3.98 -16.08 7.56
C LEU A 43 -4.10 -15.44 6.18
N VAL A 44 -5.14 -15.79 5.45
CA VAL A 44 -5.65 -14.99 4.32
C VAL A 44 -6.94 -14.30 4.74
N ALA A 45 -6.94 -12.97 4.74
CA ALA A 45 -8.12 -12.16 5.03
C ALA A 45 -8.68 -11.58 3.72
N ALA A 46 -9.70 -12.22 3.17
CA ALA A 46 -10.43 -11.79 1.99
C ALA A 46 -11.68 -11.01 2.41
N VAL A 47 -11.50 -9.71 2.65
CA VAL A 47 -12.56 -8.87 3.23
C VAL A 47 -12.64 -7.52 2.49
N PRO A 48 -13.81 -6.86 2.45
CA PRO A 48 -13.99 -5.63 1.70
C PRO A 48 -13.07 -4.50 2.13
N THR A 49 -12.92 -3.48 1.28
CA THR A 49 -12.30 -2.22 1.67
C THR A 49 -13.09 -1.57 2.81
N ALA A 50 -12.41 -0.86 3.70
CA ALA A 50 -12.96 -0.23 4.91
C ALA A 50 -13.43 -1.19 6.02
N SER A 51 -13.24 -2.52 5.91
CA SER A 51 -13.54 -3.49 6.98
C SER A 51 -12.42 -3.64 8.02
N GLY A 52 -11.38 -2.80 7.95
CA GLY A 52 -10.30 -2.76 8.93
C GLY A 52 -9.20 -3.82 8.73
N LYS A 53 -8.89 -4.19 7.48
CA LYS A 53 -7.79 -5.11 7.12
C LYS A 53 -6.44 -4.72 7.76
N THR A 54 -6.14 -3.42 7.78
CA THR A 54 -4.88 -2.93 8.36
C THR A 54 -4.74 -3.33 9.82
N LEU A 55 -5.82 -3.27 10.62
CA LEU A 55 -5.76 -3.69 12.02
C LEU A 55 -5.46 -5.18 12.16
N ILE A 56 -5.98 -6.06 11.27
CA ILE A 56 -5.61 -7.49 11.27
C ILE A 56 -4.09 -7.66 11.10
N ALA A 57 -3.50 -6.90 10.16
CA ALA A 57 -2.06 -6.92 9.96
C ALA A 57 -1.28 -6.38 11.16
N GLU A 58 -1.74 -5.29 11.76
CA GLU A 58 -1.12 -4.71 12.95
C GLU A 58 -1.13 -5.69 14.12
N LEU A 59 -2.26 -6.36 14.38
CA LEU A 59 -2.35 -7.39 15.42
C LEU A 59 -1.34 -8.53 15.19
N ALA A 60 -1.18 -9.01 13.97
CA ALA A 60 -0.18 -10.02 13.61
C ALA A 60 1.26 -9.53 13.85
N MET A 61 1.58 -8.33 13.36
CA MET A 61 2.92 -7.76 13.48
C MET A 61 3.26 -7.47 14.94
N LEU A 62 2.37 -6.83 15.69
CA LEU A 62 2.59 -6.47 17.08
C LEU A 62 2.72 -7.70 17.98
N SER A 63 1.87 -8.72 17.76
CA SER A 63 2.01 -9.98 18.50
C SER A 63 3.31 -10.72 18.18
N SER A 64 3.78 -10.65 16.93
CA SER A 64 5.07 -11.20 16.53
C SER A 64 6.22 -10.47 17.22
N ILE A 65 6.17 -9.14 17.31
CA ILE A 65 7.17 -8.29 17.99
C ILE A 65 7.17 -8.55 19.50
N GLU A 66 6.00 -8.69 20.13
CA GLU A 66 5.90 -9.03 21.58
C GLU A 66 6.58 -10.37 21.89
N ARG A 67 6.57 -11.32 20.95
CA ARG A 67 7.32 -12.58 21.03
C ARG A 67 8.80 -12.44 20.70
N GLY A 68 9.32 -11.22 20.51
CA GLY A 68 10.70 -10.92 20.18
C GLY A 68 11.05 -11.08 18.70
N GLY A 69 10.07 -11.12 17.83
CA GLY A 69 10.22 -11.26 16.39
C GLY A 69 10.36 -9.94 15.63
N LYS A 70 10.39 -10.03 14.30
CA LYS A 70 10.49 -8.93 13.35
C LYS A 70 9.45 -9.09 12.25
N ALA A 71 8.81 -7.99 11.86
CA ALA A 71 7.75 -8.00 10.87
C ALA A 71 8.13 -7.27 9.57
N LEU A 72 7.68 -7.81 8.44
CA LEU A 72 7.79 -7.21 7.12
C LEU A 72 6.38 -6.93 6.57
N TYR A 73 6.10 -5.69 6.18
CA TYR A 73 4.86 -5.31 5.50
C TYR A 73 5.13 -5.00 4.02
N ILE A 74 4.57 -5.82 3.13
CA ILE A 74 4.75 -5.70 1.68
C ILE A 74 3.57 -4.92 1.10
N VAL A 75 3.89 -3.80 0.45
CA VAL A 75 2.92 -2.95 -0.24
C VAL A 75 3.06 -3.04 -1.77
N PRO A 76 1.96 -2.88 -2.52
CA PRO A 76 2.02 -2.96 -3.98
C PRO A 76 2.65 -1.74 -4.66
N LEU A 77 2.69 -0.59 -3.97
CA LEU A 77 3.15 0.68 -4.53
C LEU A 77 4.03 1.45 -3.54
N ARG A 78 5.09 2.09 -4.07
CA ARG A 78 6.01 2.93 -3.26
C ARG A 78 5.31 4.05 -2.48
N ALA A 79 4.26 4.64 -3.05
CA ALA A 79 3.50 5.69 -2.38
C ALA A 79 2.87 5.19 -1.08
N LEU A 80 2.32 3.96 -1.10
CA LEU A 80 1.70 3.33 0.07
C LEU A 80 2.73 2.99 1.16
N ALA A 81 4.00 2.76 0.80
CA ALA A 81 5.01 2.45 1.82
C ALA A 81 5.25 3.61 2.79
N SER A 82 5.24 4.84 2.29
CA SER A 82 5.40 6.03 3.16
C SER A 82 4.13 6.29 4.00
N GLU A 83 2.96 6.01 3.43
CA GLU A 83 1.68 6.10 4.13
C GLU A 83 1.60 5.08 5.27
N LYS A 84 1.88 3.81 4.98
CA LYS A 84 1.88 2.73 5.98
C LYS A 84 2.95 2.92 7.05
N LYS A 85 4.13 3.45 6.69
CA LYS A 85 5.11 3.84 7.69
C LYS A 85 4.53 4.86 8.68
N ALA A 86 3.95 5.96 8.18
CA ALA A 86 3.35 6.98 9.02
C ALA A 86 2.19 6.43 9.89
N GLU A 87 1.40 5.50 9.35
CA GLU A 87 0.33 4.82 10.08
C GLU A 87 0.89 3.98 11.24
N PHE A 88 1.95 3.21 11.00
CA PHE A 88 2.54 2.32 12.00
C PHE A 88 3.44 3.05 13.01
N GLU A 89 3.94 4.25 12.72
CA GLU A 89 4.73 5.07 13.64
C GLU A 89 3.96 5.39 14.95
N ARG A 90 2.63 5.30 14.97
CA ARG A 90 1.84 5.42 16.19
C ARG A 90 2.22 4.40 17.27
N TRP A 91 2.77 3.26 16.88
CA TRP A 91 3.21 2.20 17.79
C TRP A 91 4.61 2.46 18.41
N GLU A 92 5.29 3.54 18.00
CA GLU A 92 6.61 3.91 18.57
C GLU A 92 6.51 4.24 20.07
N GLU A 93 5.37 4.73 20.54
CA GLU A 93 5.14 4.98 21.98
C GLU A 93 5.14 3.70 22.82
N PHE A 94 4.90 2.53 22.20
CA PHE A 94 4.97 1.21 22.81
C PHE A 94 6.30 0.49 22.55
N GLY A 95 7.32 1.23 22.08
CA GLY A 95 8.65 0.73 21.85
C GLY A 95 8.88 0.04 20.51
N VAL A 96 7.89 0.05 19.59
CA VAL A 96 7.99 -0.56 18.26
C VAL A 96 8.63 0.41 17.29
N THR A 97 9.69 0.01 16.60
CA THR A 97 10.42 0.85 15.64
C THR A 97 10.05 0.52 14.21
N VAL A 98 9.80 1.55 13.38
CA VAL A 98 9.34 1.38 12.00
C VAL A 98 10.37 1.87 10.99
N GLY A 99 10.61 1.07 9.95
CA GLY A 99 11.49 1.40 8.84
C GLY A 99 10.81 1.27 7.49
N VAL A 100 11.27 2.03 6.49
CA VAL A 100 10.79 1.91 5.11
C VAL A 100 11.93 1.65 4.15
N SER A 101 11.73 0.74 3.21
CA SER A 101 12.69 0.42 2.16
C SER A 101 12.01 0.42 0.80
N THR A 102 12.21 1.50 0.03
CA THR A 102 11.62 1.65 -1.31
C THR A 102 12.63 2.21 -2.30
N GLY A 103 12.76 1.56 -3.47
CA GLY A 103 13.48 2.09 -4.65
C GLY A 103 14.92 2.54 -4.41
N ASN A 104 15.18 3.82 -4.54
CA ASN A 104 16.52 4.42 -4.55
C ASN A 104 17.09 4.76 -3.15
N TYR A 105 16.35 4.53 -2.10
CA TYR A 105 16.91 4.59 -0.75
C TYR A 105 17.65 3.28 -0.50
N ASP A 106 18.95 3.30 -0.67
CA ASP A 106 19.87 2.37 -0.01
C ASP A 106 19.85 2.75 1.48
N SER A 107 18.74 2.44 2.15
CA SER A 107 18.75 2.40 3.60
C SER A 107 19.76 1.32 3.97
N ASP A 108 20.78 1.70 4.74
CA ASP A 108 21.80 0.81 5.22
C ASP A 108 21.15 -0.47 5.74
N GLY A 109 21.61 -1.62 5.28
CA GLY A 109 21.10 -2.91 5.73
C GLY A 109 21.12 -3.04 7.26
N GLU A 110 22.10 -2.44 7.93
CA GLU A 110 22.19 -2.35 9.39
C GLU A 110 21.09 -1.49 10.01
N TRP A 111 20.71 -0.39 9.38
CA TRP A 111 19.62 0.45 9.88
C TRP A 111 18.27 -0.28 9.81
N LEU A 112 17.99 -0.99 8.72
CA LEU A 112 16.76 -1.81 8.61
C LEU A 112 16.81 -2.99 9.60
N ALA A 113 17.97 -3.59 9.82
CA ALA A 113 18.15 -4.66 10.80
C ALA A 113 17.76 -4.24 12.23
N SER A 114 17.87 -2.93 12.55
CA SER A 114 17.50 -2.40 13.86
C SER A 114 16.00 -2.02 13.98
N ARG A 115 15.17 -2.27 12.96
CA ARG A 115 13.72 -1.96 12.96
C ARG A 115 12.91 -3.21 13.27
N ASP A 116 11.81 -3.02 13.99
CA ASP A 116 10.87 -4.10 14.33
C ASP A 116 9.87 -4.32 13.18
N ILE A 117 9.36 -3.25 12.58
CA ILE A 117 8.51 -3.30 11.38
C ILE A 117 9.27 -2.68 10.20
N ILE A 118 9.33 -3.41 9.10
CA ILE A 118 9.90 -2.92 7.84
C ILE A 118 8.80 -2.88 6.78
N VAL A 119 8.58 -1.71 6.17
CA VAL A 119 7.62 -1.54 5.06
C VAL A 119 8.38 -1.48 3.75
N ALA A 120 8.04 -2.33 2.79
CA ALA A 120 8.74 -2.39 1.50
C ALA A 120 7.81 -2.81 0.35
N THR A 121 8.23 -2.59 -0.91
CA THR A 121 7.58 -3.22 -2.07
C THR A 121 8.16 -4.60 -2.35
N SER A 122 7.38 -5.47 -3.03
CA SER A 122 7.82 -6.84 -3.38
C SER A 122 9.12 -6.85 -4.18
N GLU A 123 9.31 -5.90 -5.11
CA GLU A 123 10.54 -5.80 -5.90
C GLU A 123 11.76 -5.46 -5.04
N LYS A 124 11.56 -4.60 -4.02
CA LYS A 124 12.64 -4.24 -3.10
C LYS A 124 12.99 -5.42 -2.20
N VAL A 125 12.00 -6.14 -1.69
CA VAL A 125 12.20 -7.35 -0.86
C VAL A 125 12.94 -8.43 -1.68
N ASP A 126 12.52 -8.71 -2.91
CA ASP A 126 13.22 -9.65 -3.79
C ASP A 126 14.69 -9.25 -4.02
N SER A 127 14.96 -7.96 -4.20
CA SER A 127 16.33 -7.45 -4.30
C SER A 127 17.12 -7.65 -3.00
N LEU A 128 16.51 -7.41 -1.83
CA LEU A 128 17.16 -7.59 -0.52
C LEU A 128 17.47 -9.06 -0.26
N ILE A 129 16.58 -9.98 -0.59
CA ILE A 129 16.84 -11.43 -0.49
C ILE A 129 18.02 -11.83 -1.38
N ARG A 130 18.04 -11.37 -2.64
CA ARG A 130 19.15 -11.67 -3.57
C ARG A 130 20.50 -11.12 -3.12
N ASN A 131 20.49 -9.99 -2.42
CA ASN A 131 21.69 -9.34 -1.91
C ASN A 131 22.10 -9.86 -0.52
N GLY A 132 21.36 -10.84 0.04
CA GLY A 132 21.70 -11.46 1.33
C GLY A 132 21.56 -10.49 2.51
N ALA A 133 20.52 -9.67 2.54
CA ALA A 133 20.24 -8.78 3.66
C ALA A 133 20.03 -9.62 4.94
N PRO A 134 20.89 -9.49 5.97
CA PRO A 134 20.94 -10.43 7.10
C PRO A 134 19.65 -10.44 7.94
N TRP A 135 18.91 -9.33 8.00
CA TRP A 135 17.69 -9.23 8.79
C TRP A 135 16.50 -10.02 8.19
N ILE A 136 16.64 -10.50 6.93
CA ILE A 136 15.62 -11.37 6.31
C ILE A 136 15.48 -12.69 7.08
N ASP A 137 16.58 -13.20 7.62
CA ASP A 137 16.61 -14.45 8.39
C ASP A 137 15.96 -14.28 9.79
N ASP A 138 15.83 -13.04 10.26
CA ASP A 138 15.21 -12.71 11.56
C ASP A 138 13.69 -12.48 11.46
N LEU A 139 13.11 -12.53 10.25
CA LEU A 139 11.68 -12.32 10.05
C LEU A 139 10.86 -13.44 10.65
N THR A 140 9.86 -13.08 11.44
CA THR A 140 8.89 -14.00 12.05
C THR A 140 7.47 -13.78 11.58
N CYS A 141 7.19 -12.59 11.01
CA CYS A 141 5.90 -12.26 10.41
C CYS A 141 6.10 -11.54 9.08
N VAL A 142 5.34 -11.92 8.05
CA VAL A 142 5.21 -11.16 6.81
C VAL A 142 3.74 -10.87 6.53
N VAL A 143 3.45 -9.61 6.27
CA VAL A 143 2.15 -9.16 5.76
C VAL A 143 2.28 -8.85 4.29
N SER A 144 1.41 -9.41 3.46
CA SER A 144 1.26 -9.05 2.06
C SER A 144 -0.03 -8.29 1.86
N ASP A 145 0.07 -6.99 1.62
CA ASP A 145 -1.10 -6.17 1.30
C ASP A 145 -1.50 -6.37 -0.17
N GLU A 146 -2.82 -6.37 -0.42
CA GLU A 146 -3.42 -6.58 -1.73
C GLU A 146 -2.89 -7.85 -2.45
N VAL A 147 -2.87 -8.99 -1.73
CA VAL A 147 -2.30 -10.25 -2.25
C VAL A 147 -2.95 -10.75 -3.54
N HIS A 148 -4.20 -10.35 -3.83
CA HIS A 148 -4.87 -10.64 -5.09
C HIS A 148 -4.12 -10.12 -6.32
N LEU A 149 -3.18 -9.19 -6.15
CA LEU A 149 -2.27 -8.74 -7.21
C LEU A 149 -1.29 -9.82 -7.67
N VAL A 150 -1.26 -10.97 -7.02
CA VAL A 150 -0.57 -12.18 -7.53
C VAL A 150 -1.05 -12.55 -8.94
N ASP A 151 -2.31 -12.25 -9.28
CA ASP A 151 -2.89 -12.45 -10.61
C ASP A 151 -2.54 -11.34 -11.62
N ASP A 152 -1.89 -10.25 -11.20
CA ASP A 152 -1.43 -9.17 -12.10
C ASP A 152 -0.24 -9.65 -12.93
N SER A 153 -0.35 -9.59 -14.27
CA SER A 153 0.66 -10.09 -15.21
C SER A 153 2.05 -9.43 -15.06
N HIS A 154 2.15 -8.26 -14.48
CA HIS A 154 3.41 -7.51 -14.32
C HIS A 154 4.00 -7.62 -12.92
N ARG A 155 3.17 -7.54 -11.88
CA ARG A 155 3.60 -7.50 -10.47
C ARG A 155 3.45 -8.85 -9.78
N GLY A 156 2.46 -9.64 -10.20
CA GLY A 156 2.15 -10.93 -9.61
C GLY A 156 3.33 -11.88 -9.53
N PRO A 157 4.08 -12.13 -10.61
CA PRO A 157 5.23 -13.04 -10.57
C PRO A 157 6.32 -12.63 -9.55
N THR A 158 6.54 -11.33 -9.36
CA THR A 158 7.51 -10.85 -8.36
C THR A 158 6.99 -11.07 -6.95
N LEU A 159 5.72 -10.79 -6.68
CA LEU A 159 5.09 -10.99 -5.37
C LEU A 159 5.10 -12.48 -5.00
N GLU A 160 4.63 -13.34 -5.90
CA GLU A 160 4.58 -14.80 -5.73
C GLU A 160 5.97 -15.37 -5.38
N VAL A 161 6.98 -15.06 -6.20
CA VAL A 161 8.35 -15.53 -5.98
C VAL A 161 8.95 -14.97 -4.68
N THR A 162 8.63 -13.73 -4.32
CA THR A 162 9.11 -13.10 -3.08
C THR A 162 8.54 -13.82 -1.85
N LEU A 163 7.23 -14.06 -1.81
CA LEU A 163 6.60 -14.79 -0.70
C LEU A 163 7.11 -16.24 -0.61
N ALA A 164 7.23 -16.94 -1.74
CA ALA A 164 7.79 -18.29 -1.76
C ALA A 164 9.23 -18.35 -1.25
N LYS A 165 10.07 -17.35 -1.58
CA LYS A 165 11.46 -17.26 -1.08
C LYS A 165 11.50 -17.00 0.43
N LEU A 166 10.70 -16.04 0.92
CA LEU A 166 10.63 -15.72 2.35
C LEU A 166 10.23 -16.93 3.19
N ARG A 167 9.20 -17.65 2.78
CA ARG A 167 8.74 -18.89 3.44
C ARG A 167 9.77 -20.01 3.37
N LYS A 168 10.57 -20.08 2.30
CA LYS A 168 11.65 -21.04 2.18
C LYS A 168 12.85 -20.74 3.08
N VAL A 169 13.18 -19.44 3.24
CA VAL A 169 14.26 -18.99 4.12
C VAL A 169 13.86 -19.15 5.58
N ASN A 170 12.61 -18.82 5.91
CA ASN A 170 12.06 -18.88 7.27
C ASN A 170 10.87 -19.86 7.30
N PRO A 171 11.08 -21.16 7.55
CA PRO A 171 9.98 -22.16 7.52
C PRO A 171 8.88 -21.94 8.57
N GLY A 172 9.17 -21.21 9.64
CA GLY A 172 8.21 -20.84 10.69
C GLY A 172 7.61 -19.43 10.53
N LEU A 173 7.76 -18.83 9.34
CA LEU A 173 7.29 -17.47 9.08
C LEU A 173 5.77 -17.41 9.04
N GLN A 174 5.17 -16.67 9.97
CA GLN A 174 3.77 -16.31 9.89
C GLN A 174 3.51 -15.47 8.63
N THR A 175 2.59 -15.90 7.78
CA THR A 175 2.23 -15.17 6.56
C THR A 175 0.79 -14.68 6.66
N VAL A 176 0.60 -13.37 6.68
CA VAL A 176 -0.72 -12.74 6.69
C VAL A 176 -0.95 -12.06 5.35
N ALA A 177 -1.91 -12.52 4.58
CA ALA A 177 -2.22 -12.02 3.26
C ALA A 177 -3.57 -11.29 3.29
N LEU A 178 -3.54 -9.99 3.01
CA LEU A 178 -4.73 -9.15 2.95
C LEU A 178 -5.21 -9.03 1.50
N SER A 179 -6.49 -9.26 1.29
CA SER A 179 -7.12 -9.17 -0.03
C SER A 179 -8.42 -8.38 0.04
N ALA A 180 -8.82 -7.78 -1.08
CA ALA A 180 -10.23 -7.51 -1.31
C ALA A 180 -11.00 -8.83 -1.44
N THR A 181 -12.33 -8.79 -1.43
CA THR A 181 -13.15 -9.97 -1.77
C THR A 181 -12.86 -10.41 -3.20
N VAL A 182 -12.36 -11.64 -3.35
CA VAL A 182 -11.99 -12.26 -4.64
C VAL A 182 -12.49 -13.70 -4.68
N GLY A 183 -12.83 -14.18 -5.87
CA GLY A 183 -13.44 -15.51 -6.04
C GLY A 183 -12.48 -16.70 -5.90
N ASN A 184 -11.18 -16.47 -5.62
CA ASN A 184 -10.14 -17.50 -5.49
C ASN A 184 -9.33 -17.35 -4.18
N ALA A 185 -9.95 -16.82 -3.13
CA ALA A 185 -9.28 -16.62 -1.84
C ALA A 185 -8.84 -17.95 -1.21
N ASP A 186 -9.63 -19.01 -1.40
CA ASP A 186 -9.35 -20.38 -0.98
C ASP A 186 -8.06 -20.92 -1.63
N VAL A 187 -7.86 -20.70 -2.93
CA VAL A 187 -6.64 -21.11 -3.64
C VAL A 187 -5.41 -20.39 -3.11
N ILE A 188 -5.55 -19.11 -2.75
CA ILE A 188 -4.46 -18.33 -2.14
C ILE A 188 -4.16 -18.85 -0.73
N ALA A 189 -5.18 -19.20 0.04
CA ALA A 189 -5.03 -19.77 1.37
C ALA A 189 -4.33 -21.13 1.33
N ASP A 190 -4.75 -22.02 0.44
CA ASP A 190 -4.10 -23.31 0.21
C ASP A 190 -2.63 -23.15 -0.20
N TRP A 191 -2.33 -22.23 -1.13
CA TRP A 191 -0.96 -21.96 -1.57
C TRP A 191 -0.08 -21.45 -0.42
N LEU A 192 -0.63 -20.62 0.46
CA LEU A 192 0.10 -20.06 1.60
C LEU A 192 0.09 -20.97 2.84
N ASP A 193 -0.62 -22.11 2.80
CA ASP A 193 -0.84 -22.98 3.97
C ASP A 193 -1.34 -22.15 5.16
N ALA A 194 -2.43 -21.42 4.93
CA ALA A 194 -2.98 -20.39 5.81
C ALA A 194 -4.48 -20.60 6.06
N GLU A 195 -4.96 -20.21 7.22
CA GLU A 195 -6.38 -20.13 7.52
C GLU A 195 -7.05 -19.06 6.65
N LEU A 196 -8.30 -19.30 6.22
CA LEU A 196 -9.06 -18.33 5.42
C LEU A 196 -10.13 -17.64 6.29
N VAL A 197 -10.06 -16.32 6.34
CA VAL A 197 -11.14 -15.47 6.83
C VAL A 197 -11.75 -14.71 5.65
N GLU A 198 -12.98 -15.08 5.31
CA GLU A 198 -13.75 -14.45 4.25
C GLU A 198 -15.00 -13.79 4.84
N SER A 199 -15.27 -12.55 4.42
CA SER A 199 -16.45 -11.82 4.90
C SER A 199 -16.83 -10.73 3.92
N ASP A 200 -18.12 -10.54 3.72
CA ASP A 200 -18.70 -9.41 2.97
C ASP A 200 -19.12 -8.24 3.87
N TRP A 201 -18.83 -8.36 5.17
CA TRP A 201 -19.20 -7.35 6.14
C TRP A 201 -18.54 -6.00 5.88
N ARG A 202 -19.32 -4.93 6.05
CA ARG A 202 -18.85 -3.54 5.95
C ARG A 202 -19.41 -2.73 7.13
N PRO A 203 -18.64 -1.75 7.65
CA PRO A 203 -19.11 -0.86 8.71
C PRO A 203 -20.20 0.12 8.22
N ILE A 204 -20.31 0.32 6.91
CA ILE A 204 -21.27 1.21 6.27
C ILE A 204 -22.01 0.45 5.18
N GLU A 205 -23.28 0.81 4.95
CA GLU A 205 -24.04 0.29 3.82
C GLU A 205 -23.49 0.88 2.51
N LEU A 206 -23.13 -0.01 1.57
CA LEU A 206 -22.73 0.37 0.22
C LEU A 206 -23.91 0.15 -0.72
N ARG A 207 -24.44 1.24 -1.28
CA ARG A 207 -25.47 1.17 -2.32
C ARG A 207 -24.82 1.36 -3.69
N THR A 208 -25.06 0.43 -4.60
CA THR A 208 -24.60 0.51 -5.97
C THR A 208 -25.75 0.87 -6.89
N GLY A 209 -25.47 1.65 -7.93
CA GLY A 209 -26.52 2.07 -8.85
C GLY A 209 -25.97 2.51 -10.21
N VAL A 210 -26.84 2.57 -11.19
CA VAL A 210 -26.53 3.04 -12.54
C VAL A 210 -27.36 4.29 -12.83
N HIS A 211 -26.68 5.39 -13.15
CA HIS A 211 -27.36 6.60 -13.61
C HIS A 211 -27.65 6.49 -15.10
N PHE A 212 -28.93 6.56 -15.45
CA PHE A 212 -29.38 6.58 -16.81
C PHE A 212 -30.55 7.60 -16.99
N GLY A 213 -30.42 8.47 -17.97
CA GLY A 213 -31.39 9.55 -18.17
C GLY A 213 -31.37 10.54 -17.00
N ASN A 214 -32.47 10.60 -16.24
CA ASN A 214 -32.67 11.52 -15.12
C ASN A 214 -32.77 10.81 -13.76
N ALA A 215 -32.40 9.54 -13.69
CA ALA A 215 -32.48 8.77 -12.44
C ALA A 215 -31.28 7.84 -12.21
N ILE A 216 -31.02 7.55 -10.97
CA ILE A 216 -30.15 6.46 -10.54
C ILE A 216 -31.07 5.29 -10.20
N GLU A 217 -30.82 4.14 -10.81
CA GLU A 217 -31.44 2.88 -10.45
C GLU A 217 -30.44 2.10 -9.60
N PHE A 218 -30.81 1.77 -8.36
CA PHE A 218 -29.98 1.04 -7.41
C PHE A 218 -30.19 -0.48 -7.54
N ASP A 219 -29.23 -1.26 -7.03
CA ASP A 219 -29.23 -2.72 -7.02
C ASP A 219 -30.37 -3.33 -6.18
N ASP A 220 -30.90 -2.59 -5.21
CA ASP A 220 -32.10 -2.95 -4.43
C ASP A 220 -33.42 -2.68 -5.17
N GLY A 221 -33.36 -2.20 -6.42
CA GLY A 221 -34.52 -1.82 -7.26
C GLY A 221 -35.14 -0.47 -6.91
N SER A 222 -34.60 0.26 -5.94
CA SER A 222 -35.04 1.63 -5.66
C SER A 222 -34.49 2.60 -6.71
N GLN A 223 -35.14 3.75 -6.85
CA GLN A 223 -34.72 4.78 -7.77
C GLN A 223 -34.66 6.15 -7.10
N ARG A 224 -33.67 6.96 -7.51
CA ARG A 224 -33.56 8.36 -7.11
C ARG A 224 -33.47 9.26 -8.34
N GLU A 225 -34.30 10.27 -8.38
CA GLU A 225 -34.29 11.26 -9.47
C GLU A 225 -33.07 12.18 -9.31
N VAL A 226 -32.26 12.27 -10.38
CA VAL A 226 -31.16 13.24 -10.52
C VAL A 226 -31.28 13.82 -11.91
N PRO A 227 -32.13 14.83 -12.10
CA PRO A 227 -32.41 15.39 -13.42
C PRO A 227 -31.17 16.12 -13.93
N VAL A 228 -30.81 15.84 -15.19
CA VAL A 228 -29.71 16.48 -15.92
C VAL A 228 -30.31 17.41 -16.98
N GLU A 229 -29.97 18.70 -16.90
CA GLU A 229 -30.43 19.68 -17.85
C GLU A 229 -29.77 19.52 -19.23
N ARG A 230 -30.40 20.05 -20.28
CA ARG A 230 -29.86 19.93 -21.62
C ARG A 230 -28.53 20.67 -21.77
N GLY A 231 -27.46 19.93 -22.00
CA GLY A 231 -26.09 20.46 -22.14
C GLY A 231 -25.28 20.44 -20.87
N GLU A 232 -25.85 20.00 -19.76
CA GLU A 232 -25.15 19.77 -18.50
C GLU A 232 -24.30 18.46 -18.56
N ASP A 233 -23.19 18.46 -17.87
CA ASP A 233 -22.33 17.26 -17.73
C ASP A 233 -22.94 16.34 -16.66
N GLN A 234 -23.31 15.12 -17.06
CA GLN A 234 -23.92 14.13 -16.15
C GLN A 234 -23.06 13.84 -14.91
N THR A 235 -21.75 13.75 -15.07
CA THR A 235 -20.84 13.48 -13.93
C THR A 235 -20.80 14.65 -12.97
N ALA A 236 -20.79 15.88 -13.51
CA ALA A 236 -20.83 17.08 -12.69
C ALA A 236 -22.14 17.20 -11.90
N ARG A 237 -23.28 16.86 -12.53
CA ARG A 237 -24.58 16.85 -11.85
C ARG A 237 -24.66 15.81 -10.74
N LEU A 238 -24.14 14.58 -10.97
CA LEU A 238 -24.08 13.54 -9.96
C LEU A 238 -23.19 13.94 -8.76
N VAL A 239 -22.06 14.58 -9.04
CA VAL A 239 -21.18 15.10 -7.97
C VAL A 239 -21.87 16.21 -7.18
N ALA A 240 -22.52 17.15 -7.85
CA ALA A 240 -23.30 18.20 -7.18
C ALA A 240 -24.40 17.59 -6.30
N ASP A 241 -25.18 16.65 -6.82
CA ASP A 241 -26.22 15.96 -6.09
C ASP A 241 -25.67 15.19 -4.86
N ALA A 242 -24.53 14.53 -5.01
CA ALA A 242 -23.86 13.83 -3.89
C ALA A 242 -23.32 14.78 -2.81
N LEU A 243 -22.95 16.00 -3.19
CA LEU A 243 -22.53 17.05 -2.26
C LEU A 243 -23.70 17.75 -1.59
N ASP A 244 -24.86 17.84 -2.27
CA ASP A 244 -26.09 18.49 -1.78
C ASP A 244 -26.91 17.56 -0.86
N THR A 245 -26.70 16.25 -0.90
CA THR A 245 -27.39 15.28 -0.03
C THR A 245 -26.84 15.33 1.39
N GLU A 246 -27.23 16.35 2.13
CA GLU A 246 -26.95 16.50 3.55
C GLU A 246 -28.13 15.99 4.38
N GLU A 247 -28.02 14.79 4.95
CA GLU A 247 -28.92 14.43 6.07
C GLU A 247 -28.40 14.96 7.42
N ASP A 248 -27.09 15.32 7.53
CA ASP A 248 -26.44 15.72 8.80
C ASP A 248 -25.57 16.99 8.73
N GLY A 249 -25.65 17.83 7.69
CA GLY A 249 -24.93 19.11 7.60
C GLY A 249 -23.41 18.98 7.39
N GLN A 250 -22.89 17.80 7.07
CA GLN A 250 -21.52 17.59 6.62
C GLN A 250 -21.52 17.20 5.14
N GLY A 251 -21.00 18.07 4.28
CA GLY A 251 -20.93 17.84 2.84
C GLY A 251 -20.26 16.52 2.49
N GLY A 252 -20.86 15.78 1.56
CA GLY A 252 -20.33 14.50 1.08
C GLY A 252 -18.99 14.66 0.37
N SER A 253 -18.25 13.56 0.21
CA SER A 253 -17.06 13.48 -0.63
C SER A 253 -17.32 12.63 -1.87
N SER A 254 -16.83 13.07 -3.02
CA SER A 254 -17.01 12.36 -4.28
C SER A 254 -15.66 11.97 -4.88
N LEU A 255 -15.55 10.71 -5.33
CA LEU A 255 -14.39 10.21 -6.06
C LEU A 255 -14.82 9.73 -7.44
N VAL A 256 -14.28 10.38 -8.49
CA VAL A 256 -14.64 10.11 -9.88
C VAL A 256 -13.51 9.39 -10.59
N PHE A 257 -13.76 8.15 -11.02
CA PHE A 257 -12.84 7.36 -11.81
C PHE A 257 -13.06 7.57 -13.31
N VAL A 258 -11.97 7.75 -14.04
CA VAL A 258 -11.99 7.89 -15.51
C VAL A 258 -10.86 7.03 -16.12
N ASN A 259 -11.00 6.72 -17.41
CA ASN A 259 -10.17 5.77 -18.11
C ASN A 259 -8.76 6.26 -18.50
N SER A 260 -8.41 7.54 -18.26
CA SER A 260 -7.10 8.08 -18.61
C SER A 260 -6.72 9.30 -17.78
N ARG A 261 -5.40 9.56 -17.63
CA ARG A 261 -4.88 10.76 -16.96
C ARG A 261 -5.38 12.06 -17.57
N ARG A 262 -5.45 12.12 -18.91
CA ARG A 262 -5.99 13.29 -19.63
C ARG A 262 -7.46 13.56 -19.30
N ASN A 263 -8.25 12.48 -19.21
CA ASN A 263 -9.66 12.59 -18.83
C ASN A 263 -9.80 12.98 -17.35
N ALA A 264 -8.92 12.50 -16.47
CA ALA A 264 -8.90 12.91 -15.06
C ALA A 264 -8.64 14.42 -14.91
N GLU A 265 -7.64 14.96 -15.61
CA GLU A 265 -7.35 16.40 -15.61
C GLU A 265 -8.52 17.23 -16.17
N SER A 266 -9.16 16.76 -17.26
CA SER A 266 -10.31 17.44 -17.87
C SER A 266 -11.53 17.41 -16.94
N SER A 267 -11.83 16.25 -16.33
CA SER A 267 -12.94 16.11 -15.38
C SER A 267 -12.70 16.94 -14.12
N ALA A 268 -11.50 16.95 -13.59
CA ALA A 268 -11.16 17.75 -12.39
C ALA A 268 -11.39 19.25 -12.61
N ARG A 269 -11.11 19.78 -13.82
CA ARG A 269 -11.37 21.19 -14.14
C ARG A 269 -12.88 21.47 -14.17
N LYS A 270 -13.67 20.62 -14.85
CA LYS A 270 -15.12 20.76 -14.92
C LYS A 270 -15.79 20.66 -13.54
N LEU A 271 -15.37 19.68 -12.74
CA LEU A 271 -15.90 19.48 -11.40
C LEU A 271 -15.54 20.64 -10.48
N GLY A 272 -14.33 21.21 -10.62
CA GLY A 272 -13.92 22.39 -9.87
C GLY A 272 -14.78 23.63 -10.14
N GLU A 273 -15.36 23.77 -11.33
CA GLU A 273 -16.29 24.84 -11.66
C GLU A 273 -17.65 24.67 -10.93
N VAL A 274 -18.07 23.42 -10.72
CA VAL A 274 -19.33 23.09 -10.03
C VAL A 274 -19.19 23.17 -8.50
N THR A 275 -18.05 22.76 -7.96
CA THR A 275 -17.84 22.68 -6.51
C THR A 275 -17.28 23.97 -5.88
N ALA A 276 -16.67 24.87 -6.67
CA ALA A 276 -16.04 26.09 -6.18
C ALA A 276 -17.00 27.12 -5.52
N PRO A 277 -18.28 27.27 -5.93
CA PRO A 277 -19.20 28.22 -5.33
C PRO A 277 -19.57 27.87 -3.87
N ASP A 278 -19.59 26.60 -3.52
CA ASP A 278 -20.08 26.08 -2.23
C ASP A 278 -18.99 25.83 -1.21
N SER A 279 -17.72 25.98 -1.60
CA SER A 279 -16.57 25.85 -0.67
C SER A 279 -16.45 27.10 0.20
N PRO A 280 -16.52 27.00 1.53
CA PRO A 280 -16.23 28.14 2.40
C PRO A 280 -14.81 28.66 2.11
N ALA A 281 -14.62 29.97 2.07
CA ALA A 281 -13.41 30.70 1.64
C ALA A 281 -12.09 30.23 2.30
N THR A 282 -12.15 29.40 3.33
CA THR A 282 -11.02 28.79 4.04
C THR A 282 -10.38 27.61 3.30
N SER A 283 -11.07 26.96 2.37
CA SER A 283 -10.53 25.81 1.62
C SER A 283 -9.84 26.20 0.31
N ALA A 284 -10.14 27.36 -0.24
CA ALA A 284 -9.53 27.85 -1.49
C ALA A 284 -8.02 28.16 -1.35
N THR A 285 -7.54 28.40 -0.13
CA THR A 285 -6.10 28.62 0.14
C THR A 285 -5.30 27.33 0.29
N ALA A 286 -5.94 26.22 0.60
CA ALA A 286 -5.25 24.91 0.75
C ALA A 286 -4.96 24.23 -0.59
N SER A 287 -5.78 24.46 -1.63
CA SER A 287 -5.57 23.88 -2.95
C SER A 287 -4.50 24.59 -3.80
N ALA A 288 -4.07 25.79 -3.40
CA ALA A 288 -3.05 26.58 -4.12
C ALA A 288 -1.61 26.27 -3.70
N SER A 289 -1.39 25.40 -2.72
CA SER A 289 -0.05 25.10 -2.17
C SER A 289 0.58 23.78 -2.62
N TRP A 290 0.16 23.22 -3.76
CA TRP A 290 1.00 22.22 -4.42
C TRP A 290 2.30 22.91 -4.85
N PRO A 291 3.47 22.50 -4.31
CA PRO A 291 4.73 23.09 -4.73
C PRO A 291 4.89 22.79 -6.22
N ARG A 292 4.79 23.83 -7.04
CA ARG A 292 5.29 23.74 -8.42
C ARG A 292 6.75 23.35 -8.28
N ARG A 293 7.10 22.12 -8.61
CA ARG A 293 8.48 21.75 -8.86
C ARG A 293 8.97 22.69 -9.96
N SER A 294 9.73 23.71 -9.56
CA SER A 294 10.46 24.51 -10.50
C SER A 294 11.40 23.58 -11.24
N ALA A 295 11.18 23.43 -12.54
CA ALA A 295 12.16 22.85 -13.44
C ALA A 295 13.34 23.83 -13.53
N ALA A 296 14.20 23.83 -12.54
CA ALA A 296 15.54 24.36 -12.66
C ALA A 296 16.41 23.23 -13.19
N SER A 297 16.58 23.20 -14.49
CA SER A 297 17.64 22.43 -15.12
C SER A 297 18.98 22.93 -14.60
N PRO A 298 19.82 22.09 -14.01
CA PRO A 298 21.19 22.50 -13.78
C PRO A 298 21.92 22.46 -15.12
N THR A 299 22.23 23.64 -15.67
CA THR A 299 23.23 23.81 -16.70
C THR A 299 24.57 23.36 -16.13
N ARG A 300 24.94 22.11 -16.43
CA ARG A 300 26.29 21.62 -16.22
C ARG A 300 27.21 22.25 -17.27
N THR A 301 27.94 23.25 -16.85
CA THR A 301 29.13 23.71 -17.58
C THR A 301 30.25 22.69 -17.35
N PRO A 302 30.85 22.07 -18.36
CA PRO A 302 31.96 21.16 -18.16
C PRO A 302 33.21 21.95 -17.78
N PRO A 303 34.09 21.45 -16.90
CA PRO A 303 35.31 22.11 -16.54
C PRO A 303 36.28 22.08 -17.73
N ARG A 304 36.84 23.25 -18.03
CA ARG A 304 37.91 23.47 -19.01
C ARG A 304 39.16 22.71 -18.54
N THR A 305 39.50 21.60 -19.19
CA THR A 305 40.81 20.98 -19.04
C THR A 305 41.84 21.75 -19.82
N SER A 306 42.77 22.39 -19.13
CA SER A 306 43.99 22.95 -19.66
C SER A 306 44.90 21.82 -20.18
N ARG A 307 45.15 21.86 -21.49
CA ARG A 307 46.17 21.05 -22.16
C ARG A 307 47.55 21.58 -21.77
N THR A 308 48.31 20.81 -21.03
CA THR A 308 49.76 20.90 -21.04
C THR A 308 50.32 19.77 -21.90
N ARG A 309 50.99 20.20 -23.01
CA ARG A 309 51.83 19.34 -23.86
C ARG A 309 53.08 18.98 -23.08
N SER A 310 53.42 17.70 -23.02
CA SER A 310 54.81 17.27 -22.90
C SER A 310 55.05 16.11 -23.85
N SER A 311 56.07 16.32 -24.64
CA SER A 311 56.58 15.51 -25.73
C SER A 311 57.55 14.43 -25.24
N ARG A 312 57.75 13.41 -26.08
CA ARG A 312 58.79 12.37 -26.08
C ARG A 312 58.38 11.09 -25.35
N ASP A 313 58.57 9.85 -25.85
CA ASP A 313 59.52 9.40 -26.87
C ASP A 313 59.06 8.03 -27.44
N ARG A 314 59.57 7.75 -28.63
CA ARG A 314 59.38 6.54 -29.46
C ARG A 314 60.05 5.29 -28.84
N ARG A 315 59.49 4.10 -29.13
CA ARG A 315 60.08 2.88 -29.74
C ARG A 315 59.15 1.71 -29.56
N SER A 316 58.55 1.15 -30.57
CA SER A 316 58.93 0.04 -31.46
C SER A 316 59.25 -1.29 -30.68
N THR A 317 58.49 -2.31 -30.99
CA THR A 317 58.80 -3.60 -31.61
C THR A 317 57.64 -4.57 -31.32
N THR A 318 56.90 -5.04 -32.29
CA THR A 318 57.04 -6.19 -33.18
C THR A 318 56.80 -7.58 -32.58
N ARG A 319 55.78 -8.28 -33.15
CA ARG A 319 55.65 -9.72 -33.50
C ARG A 319 55.55 -10.72 -32.30
N ALA A 320 54.76 -11.74 -32.31
CA ALA A 320 54.27 -12.69 -33.31
C ALA A 320 53.25 -13.64 -32.60
N SER A 321 52.12 -13.93 -33.17
CA SER A 321 51.66 -15.17 -33.83
C SER A 321 51.91 -16.53 -33.12
N ARG A 322 50.83 -17.29 -32.97
CA ARG A 322 50.51 -18.70 -33.28
C ARG A 322 49.63 -19.26 -32.15
N ALA A 323 48.39 -19.59 -32.38
CA ALA A 323 47.85 -20.79 -33.07
C ALA A 323 48.19 -22.10 -32.37
N SER A 324 47.16 -22.84 -32.02
CA SER A 324 46.93 -24.30 -32.14
C SER A 324 46.26 -24.85 -30.91
N THR A 325 44.99 -25.23 -30.94
CA THR A 325 44.41 -26.52 -31.32
C THR A 325 44.45 -27.59 -30.22
N ALA A 326 43.25 -28.04 -29.85
CA ALA A 326 42.73 -29.37 -29.54
C ALA A 326 43.28 -30.14 -28.31
N ALA A 327 42.45 -30.41 -27.40
CA ALA A 327 41.86 -31.70 -27.09
C ALA A 327 40.66 -31.53 -26.14
#